data_8ad8b57f661d51b33db495343bd1ebc6
#
_entry.id   8ad8b57f661d51b33db495343bd1ebc6
#
_cell.length_a   1.000
_cell.length_b   1.000
_cell.length_c   1.000
_cell.angle_alpha   90.00
_cell.angle_beta   90.00
_cell.angle_gamma   90.00
#
_symmetry.space_group_name_H-M   'P 1'
#
loop_
_entity.id
_entity.type
_entity.pdbx_description
1 polymer ?
#
loop_
_entity_poly.entity_id
_entity_poly.type
_entity_poly.pdbx_seq_one_letter_code
_entity_poly.pdbx_strand_id
1 'polypeptide(L)'
;MGAAMVMVMPPYHGATFRFGEAQVHGFFQAVSDAIAIPIMVQDAPAAGTPLSPAFLARMAREIEQVCYFKMETSGAAGKLRELIALGGEAIEGPWDGEEAITLLADLQAGATGSMTGGGFADGIRPIIEAHRNGDPDTAFALYQRWLPLINHENRQAGFLAAKALMKAGGVIACD
;
A
#
# COMPACT_ATOMS: atom_id res chain seq x y z
N MET A 1 3.87 22.12 -9.56
CA MET A 1 4.47 21.16 -8.63
C MET A 1 4.58 19.82 -9.33
N GLY A 2 5.72 19.15 -9.29
CA GLY A 2 5.93 17.83 -9.89
C GLY A 2 5.51 16.71 -8.92
N ALA A 3 5.15 15.53 -9.44
CA ALA A 3 4.96 14.33 -8.65
C ALA A 3 6.32 13.80 -8.17
N ALA A 4 6.39 13.30 -6.93
CA ALA A 4 7.60 12.68 -6.39
C ALA A 4 7.70 11.18 -6.72
N MET A 5 6.56 10.54 -6.95
CA MET A 5 6.44 9.14 -7.39
C MET A 5 5.10 8.95 -8.10
N VAL A 6 4.95 7.83 -8.79
CA VAL A 6 3.67 7.38 -9.33
C VAL A 6 3.30 6.03 -8.75
N MET A 7 2.03 5.82 -8.45
CA MET A 7 1.49 4.52 -8.07
C MET A 7 0.77 3.91 -9.28
N VAL A 8 1.15 2.68 -9.63
CA VAL A 8 0.68 2.00 -10.83
C VAL A 8 0.22 0.59 -10.49
N MET A 9 -0.99 0.24 -10.89
CA MET A 9 -1.49 -1.14 -10.86
C MET A 9 -1.03 -1.91 -12.10
N PRO A 10 -0.96 -3.24 -12.03
CA PRO A 10 -0.86 -4.07 -13.24
C PRO A 10 -1.95 -3.72 -14.24
N PRO A 11 -1.73 -3.95 -15.55
CA PRO A 11 -2.74 -3.72 -16.56
C PRO A 11 -4.04 -4.43 -16.20
N TYR A 12 -5.14 -3.68 -16.19
CA TYR A 12 -6.46 -4.17 -15.85
C TYR A 12 -7.44 -3.88 -16.99
N HIS A 13 -8.13 -4.93 -17.45
CA HIS A 13 -9.17 -4.77 -18.44
C HIS A 13 -10.39 -5.64 -18.09
N GLY A 14 -11.10 -5.22 -17.06
CA GLY A 14 -12.29 -5.90 -16.57
C GLY A 14 -12.01 -7.32 -16.04
N ALA A 15 -13.06 -8.12 -15.91
CA ALA A 15 -12.97 -9.50 -15.43
C ALA A 15 -12.49 -10.49 -16.49
N THR A 16 -12.41 -10.09 -17.76
CA THR A 16 -12.26 -10.99 -18.91
C THR A 16 -10.81 -11.26 -19.29
N PHE A 17 -9.92 -10.30 -19.09
CA PHE A 17 -8.50 -10.42 -19.45
C PHE A 17 -7.63 -10.65 -18.22
N ARG A 18 -6.69 -11.56 -18.36
CA ARG A 18 -5.63 -11.83 -17.40
C ARG A 18 -4.29 -11.71 -18.12
N PHE A 19 -3.38 -11.00 -17.52
CA PHE A 19 -2.04 -10.80 -18.06
C PHE A 19 -1.06 -11.73 -17.34
N GLY A 20 -0.18 -12.38 -18.12
CA GLY A 20 0.93 -13.14 -17.57
C GLY A 20 2.06 -12.22 -17.08
N GLU A 21 2.97 -12.77 -16.27
CA GLU A 21 4.11 -12.02 -15.70
C GLU A 21 4.94 -11.28 -16.76
N ALA A 22 5.18 -11.88 -17.93
CA ALA A 22 5.95 -11.23 -19.00
C ALA A 22 5.27 -9.95 -19.53
N GLN A 23 3.94 -9.96 -19.63
CA GLN A 23 3.17 -8.81 -20.08
C GLN A 23 3.13 -7.71 -19.01
N VAL A 24 2.96 -8.10 -17.74
CA VAL A 24 3.00 -7.16 -16.60
C VAL A 24 4.40 -6.53 -16.51
N HIS A 25 5.46 -7.31 -16.61
CA HIS A 25 6.84 -6.82 -16.59
C HIS A 25 7.07 -5.82 -17.73
N GLY A 26 6.70 -6.19 -18.97
CA GLY A 26 6.85 -5.28 -20.13
C GLY A 26 6.07 -3.97 -19.99
N PHE A 27 4.90 -4.01 -19.35
CA PHE A 27 4.12 -2.82 -19.04
C PHE A 27 4.86 -1.90 -18.06
N PHE A 28 5.34 -2.43 -16.93
CA PHE A 28 6.09 -1.62 -15.95
C PHE A 28 7.42 -1.12 -16.50
N GLN A 29 8.10 -1.91 -17.35
CA GLN A 29 9.28 -1.47 -18.06
C GLN A 29 8.99 -0.26 -18.97
N ALA A 30 7.92 -0.33 -19.76
CA ALA A 30 7.54 0.78 -20.64
C ALA A 30 7.16 2.06 -19.86
N VAL A 31 6.53 1.91 -18.67
CA VAL A 31 6.27 3.05 -17.79
C VAL A 31 7.57 3.61 -17.22
N SER A 32 8.48 2.75 -16.76
CA SER A 32 9.79 3.15 -16.23
C SER A 32 10.62 3.92 -17.27
N ASP A 33 10.63 3.44 -18.52
CA ASP A 33 11.35 4.09 -19.60
C ASP A 33 10.81 5.48 -19.97
N ALA A 34 9.55 5.75 -19.62
CA ALA A 34 8.86 7.01 -19.93
C ALA A 34 8.95 8.08 -18.84
N ILE A 35 9.42 7.73 -17.64
CA ILE A 35 9.45 8.64 -16.49
C ILE A 35 10.79 8.57 -15.75
N ALA A 36 11.11 9.64 -14.99
CA ALA A 36 12.35 9.72 -14.19
C ALA A 36 12.04 9.80 -12.68
N ILE A 37 10.91 9.26 -12.24
CA ILE A 37 10.49 9.24 -10.84
C ILE A 37 10.13 7.82 -10.43
N PRO A 38 10.25 7.46 -9.14
CA PRO A 38 9.96 6.12 -8.65
C PRO A 38 8.55 5.65 -8.96
N ILE A 39 8.41 4.35 -9.20
CA ILE A 39 7.15 3.64 -9.37
C ILE A 39 6.85 2.85 -8.08
N MET A 40 5.67 3.08 -7.53
CA MET A 40 5.06 2.20 -6.54
C MET A 40 4.13 1.22 -7.24
N VAL A 41 4.43 -0.05 -7.16
CA VAL A 41 3.53 -1.11 -7.63
C VAL A 41 2.39 -1.28 -6.64
N GLN A 42 1.16 -1.08 -7.09
CA GLN A 42 -0.03 -1.38 -6.29
C GLN A 42 -0.45 -2.83 -6.58
N ASP A 43 -0.20 -3.70 -5.61
CA ASP A 43 -0.61 -5.11 -5.65
C ASP A 43 -2.02 -5.24 -5.05
N ALA A 44 -3.01 -4.90 -5.85
CA ALA A 44 -4.41 -4.84 -5.43
C ALA A 44 -5.25 -5.95 -6.06
N PRO A 45 -6.24 -6.51 -5.32
CA PRO A 45 -7.18 -7.49 -5.87
C PRO A 45 -7.94 -6.98 -7.09
N ALA A 46 -8.19 -5.68 -7.16
CA ALA A 46 -8.88 -5.02 -8.27
C ALA A 46 -8.18 -5.22 -9.62
N ALA A 47 -6.85 -5.37 -9.63
CA ALA A 47 -6.10 -5.66 -10.86
C ALA A 47 -6.41 -7.04 -11.45
N GLY A 48 -6.95 -7.95 -10.64
CA GLY A 48 -7.32 -9.30 -11.06
C GLY A 48 -6.14 -10.20 -11.47
N THR A 49 -4.92 -9.70 -11.38
CA THR A 49 -3.68 -10.43 -11.68
C THR A 49 -2.90 -10.60 -10.38
N PRO A 50 -2.85 -11.80 -9.80
CA PRO A 50 -2.04 -12.03 -8.60
C PRO A 50 -0.56 -11.91 -8.94
N LEU A 51 0.17 -11.11 -8.16
CA LEU A 51 1.60 -10.93 -8.28
C LEU A 51 2.30 -11.71 -7.15
N SER A 52 3.19 -12.64 -7.52
CA SER A 52 3.98 -13.37 -6.51
C SER A 52 5.06 -12.49 -5.90
N PRO A 53 5.48 -12.70 -4.63
CA PRO A 53 6.62 -12.00 -4.05
C PRO A 53 7.90 -12.12 -4.89
N ALA A 54 8.15 -13.30 -5.44
CA ALA A 54 9.29 -13.55 -6.32
C ALA A 54 9.24 -12.70 -7.59
N PHE A 55 8.07 -12.54 -8.20
CA PHE A 55 7.87 -11.69 -9.35
C PHE A 55 8.04 -10.21 -9.01
N LEU A 56 7.46 -9.73 -7.91
CA LEU A 56 7.64 -8.35 -7.44
C LEU A 56 9.11 -8.04 -7.15
N ALA A 57 9.82 -8.94 -6.46
CA ALA A 57 11.25 -8.81 -6.21
C ALA A 57 12.10 -8.81 -7.49
N ARG A 58 11.69 -9.60 -8.50
CA ARG A 58 12.34 -9.56 -9.82
C ARG A 58 12.12 -8.21 -10.50
N MET A 59 10.90 -7.68 -10.51
CA MET A 59 10.62 -6.37 -11.08
C MET A 59 11.46 -5.26 -10.42
N ALA A 60 11.58 -5.28 -9.09
CA ALA A 60 12.41 -4.31 -8.36
C ALA A 60 13.90 -4.36 -8.75
N ARG A 61 14.42 -5.54 -9.11
CA ARG A 61 15.81 -5.68 -9.53
C ARG A 61 16.06 -5.37 -11.01
N GLU A 62 15.05 -5.57 -11.85
CA GLU A 62 15.20 -5.49 -13.32
C GLU A 62 14.71 -4.17 -13.90
N ILE A 63 13.80 -3.45 -13.22
CA ILE A 63 13.17 -2.23 -13.70
C ILE A 63 13.61 -1.04 -12.85
N GLU A 64 14.33 -0.11 -13.42
CA GLU A 64 15.04 0.99 -12.75
C GLU A 64 14.14 1.79 -11.77
N GLN A 65 12.93 2.16 -12.18
CA GLN A 65 12.06 2.99 -11.34
C GLN A 65 11.18 2.20 -10.38
N VAL A 66 11.14 0.86 -10.42
CA VAL A 66 10.30 0.02 -9.55
C VAL A 66 11.03 -0.29 -8.25
N CYS A 67 10.62 0.36 -7.15
CA CYS A 67 11.25 0.14 -5.84
C CYS A 67 10.25 0.20 -4.66
N TYR A 68 9.06 0.76 -4.87
CA TYR A 68 8.01 0.85 -3.84
C TYR A 68 6.86 -0.13 -4.12
N PHE A 69 6.19 -0.58 -3.05
CA PHE A 69 5.12 -1.57 -3.16
C PHE A 69 3.99 -1.25 -2.17
N LYS A 70 2.78 -1.12 -2.67
CA LYS A 70 1.55 -1.04 -1.87
C LYS A 70 0.86 -2.40 -1.88
N MET A 71 0.83 -3.07 -0.73
CA MET A 71 0.32 -4.45 -0.61
C MET A 71 -1.12 -4.43 -0.12
N GLU A 72 -2.07 -4.77 -1.00
CA GLU A 72 -3.52 -4.78 -0.72
C GLU A 72 -4.16 -6.16 -0.78
N THR A 73 -3.37 -7.21 -0.83
CA THR A 73 -3.89 -8.57 -0.95
C THR A 73 -4.06 -9.23 0.42
N SER A 74 -5.03 -10.12 0.53
CA SER A 74 -5.20 -10.93 1.74
C SER A 74 -3.89 -11.62 2.12
N GLY A 75 -3.53 -11.58 3.42
CA GLY A 75 -2.27 -12.12 3.90
C GLY A 75 -1.06 -11.21 3.64
N ALA A 76 -1.26 -9.91 3.46
CA ALA A 76 -0.24 -8.91 3.14
C ALA A 76 1.03 -9.04 3.99
N ALA A 77 0.93 -9.22 5.31
CA ALA A 77 2.08 -9.37 6.19
C ALA A 77 3.00 -10.53 5.82
N GLY A 78 2.45 -11.69 5.43
CA GLY A 78 3.24 -12.82 4.95
C GLY A 78 3.95 -12.50 3.64
N LYS A 79 3.22 -11.91 2.72
CA LYS A 79 3.72 -11.49 1.41
C LYS A 79 4.80 -10.42 1.50
N LEU A 80 4.64 -9.45 2.43
CA LEU A 80 5.64 -8.43 2.73
C LEU A 80 6.97 -9.04 3.21
N ARG A 81 6.93 -9.97 4.17
CA ARG A 81 8.14 -10.65 4.65
C ARG A 81 8.88 -11.35 3.53
N GLU A 82 8.15 -12.08 2.68
CA GLU A 82 8.73 -12.81 1.56
C GLU A 82 9.30 -11.85 0.51
N LEU A 83 8.58 -10.78 0.17
CA LEU A 83 9.05 -9.74 -0.75
C LEU A 83 10.37 -9.11 -0.28
N ILE A 84 10.42 -8.70 0.99
CA ILE A 84 11.62 -8.09 1.60
C ILE A 84 12.79 -9.09 1.58
N ALA A 85 12.54 -10.35 1.98
CA ALA A 85 13.57 -11.39 2.00
C ALA A 85 14.14 -11.67 0.60
N LEU A 86 13.29 -11.66 -0.44
CA LEU A 86 13.69 -11.94 -1.81
C LEU A 86 14.28 -10.72 -2.52
N GLY A 87 13.78 -9.52 -2.25
CA GLY A 87 14.17 -8.30 -2.93
C GLY A 87 15.36 -7.57 -2.32
N GLY A 88 15.55 -7.74 -1.00
CA GLY A 88 16.65 -7.09 -0.29
C GLY A 88 16.67 -5.58 -0.48
N GLU A 89 17.84 -5.05 -0.82
CA GLU A 89 18.07 -3.60 -1.02
C GLU A 89 17.30 -2.99 -2.20
N ALA A 90 16.78 -3.81 -3.11
CA ALA A 90 15.93 -3.33 -4.20
C ALA A 90 14.52 -2.91 -3.73
N ILE A 91 14.15 -3.21 -2.48
CA ILE A 91 12.87 -2.84 -1.90
C ILE A 91 13.04 -1.62 -1.00
N GLU A 92 12.71 -0.44 -1.47
CA GLU A 92 12.86 0.80 -0.71
C GLU A 92 11.68 1.07 0.23
N GLY A 93 10.48 0.71 -0.18
CA GLY A 93 9.28 0.93 0.62
C GLY A 93 8.20 -0.09 0.33
N PRO A 94 8.05 -1.14 1.15
CA PRO A 94 6.85 -1.93 1.21
C PRO A 94 5.87 -1.27 2.18
N TRP A 95 4.67 -0.96 1.71
CA TRP A 95 3.65 -0.27 2.49
C TRP A 95 2.41 -1.14 2.68
N ASP A 96 1.80 -1.03 3.86
CA ASP A 96 0.44 -1.51 4.08
C ASP A 96 -0.51 -0.81 3.11
N GLY A 97 -1.28 -1.59 2.38
CA GLY A 97 -2.32 -1.13 1.47
C GLY A 97 -3.72 -1.61 1.88
N GLU A 98 -3.82 -2.43 2.93
CA GLU A 98 -5.08 -2.93 3.49
C GLU A 98 -5.80 -1.87 4.35
N GLU A 99 -5.62 -0.59 3.98
CA GLU A 99 -6.31 0.55 4.58
C GLU A 99 -6.06 0.69 6.09
N ALA A 100 -4.88 0.28 6.57
CA ALA A 100 -4.49 0.21 7.97
C ALA A 100 -5.28 -0.80 8.82
N ILE A 101 -6.11 -1.66 8.22
CA ILE A 101 -6.85 -2.71 8.93
C ILE A 101 -5.90 -3.78 9.47
N THR A 102 -4.84 -4.10 8.73
CA THR A 102 -3.82 -5.07 9.12
C THR A 102 -2.51 -4.41 9.57
N LEU A 103 -2.53 -3.10 9.81
CA LEU A 103 -1.36 -2.23 9.98
C LEU A 103 -0.30 -2.79 10.94
N LEU A 104 -0.68 -3.25 12.14
CA LEU A 104 0.32 -3.76 13.08
C LEU A 104 1.03 -5.01 12.58
N ALA A 105 0.31 -5.93 11.95
CA ALA A 105 0.89 -7.13 11.37
C ALA A 105 1.82 -6.79 10.21
N ASP A 106 1.46 -5.79 9.41
CA ASP A 106 2.25 -5.34 8.27
C ASP A 106 3.50 -4.57 8.69
N LEU A 107 3.40 -3.71 9.72
CA LEU A 107 4.57 -3.06 10.33
C LEU A 107 5.54 -4.08 10.94
N GLN A 108 5.04 -5.09 11.65
CA GLN A 108 5.85 -6.20 12.16
C GLN A 108 6.46 -7.08 11.07
N ALA A 109 5.86 -7.08 9.89
CA ALA A 109 6.39 -7.75 8.71
C ALA A 109 7.43 -6.91 7.95
N GLY A 110 7.64 -5.65 8.34
CA GLY A 110 8.61 -4.75 7.74
C GLY A 110 8.01 -3.66 6.85
N ALA A 111 6.68 -3.47 6.85
CA ALA A 111 6.10 -2.32 6.19
C ALA A 111 6.64 -1.01 6.76
N THR A 112 6.93 -0.05 5.89
CA THR A 112 7.50 1.25 6.28
C THR A 112 6.46 2.33 6.49
N GLY A 113 5.21 2.04 6.19
CA GLY A 113 4.09 2.96 6.32
C GLY A 113 2.78 2.34 5.86
N SER A 114 1.77 3.18 5.70
CA SER A 114 0.45 2.80 5.20
C SER A 114 -0.05 3.80 4.17
N MET A 115 -0.79 3.32 3.20
CA MET A 115 -1.62 4.12 2.30
C MET A 115 -3.08 3.74 2.52
N THR A 116 -3.84 4.63 3.10
CA THR A 116 -5.20 4.41 3.57
C THR A 116 -6.15 5.51 3.12
N GLY A 117 -7.43 5.37 3.43
CA GLY A 117 -8.42 6.43 3.31
C GLY A 117 -8.07 7.66 4.15
N GLY A 118 -8.67 8.80 3.81
CA GLY A 118 -8.33 10.11 4.36
C GLY A 118 -8.93 10.42 5.74
N GLY A 119 -9.80 9.56 6.27
CA GLY A 119 -10.61 9.91 7.44
C GLY A 119 -9.86 9.91 8.77
N PHE A 120 -8.81 9.11 8.94
CA PHE A 120 -8.14 8.89 10.22
C PHE A 120 -6.61 8.96 10.15
N ALA A 121 -6.04 9.78 9.26
CA ALA A 121 -4.59 9.88 9.10
C ALA A 121 -3.88 10.31 10.40
N ASP A 122 -4.48 11.19 11.17
CA ASP A 122 -4.03 11.64 12.50
C ASP A 122 -4.13 10.56 13.59
N GLY A 123 -5.01 9.58 13.43
CA GLY A 123 -5.08 8.40 14.29
C GLY A 123 -4.08 7.30 13.91
N ILE A 124 -3.81 7.14 12.61
CA ILE A 124 -2.93 6.09 12.08
C ILE A 124 -1.45 6.45 12.26
N ARG A 125 -1.08 7.69 12.01
CA ARG A 125 0.30 8.15 12.12
C ARG A 125 0.96 7.84 13.47
N PRO A 126 0.33 8.10 14.64
CA PRO A 126 0.91 7.77 15.92
C PRO A 126 1.18 6.27 16.14
N ILE A 127 0.39 5.38 15.50
CA ILE A 127 0.62 3.93 15.56
C ILE A 127 1.95 3.59 14.89
N ILE A 128 2.18 4.15 13.69
CA ILE A 128 3.41 3.94 12.92
C ILE A 128 4.62 4.51 13.68
N GLU A 129 4.46 5.71 14.25
CA GLU A 129 5.52 6.37 15.03
C GLU A 129 5.89 5.58 16.30
N ALA A 130 4.90 5.10 17.06
CA ALA A 130 5.14 4.26 18.23
C ALA A 130 5.86 2.96 17.84
N HIS A 131 5.43 2.29 16.77
CA HIS A 131 6.11 1.10 16.27
C HIS A 131 7.57 1.39 15.88
N ARG A 132 7.83 2.47 15.14
CA ARG A 132 9.19 2.87 14.73
C ARG A 132 10.10 3.22 15.90
N ASN A 133 9.53 3.74 16.97
CA ASN A 133 10.25 4.08 18.20
C ASN A 133 10.48 2.87 19.11
N GLY A 134 10.07 1.65 18.71
CA GLY A 134 10.23 0.44 19.50
C GLY A 134 9.29 0.36 20.71
N ASP A 135 8.14 1.03 20.65
CA ASP A 135 7.09 1.01 21.68
C ASP A 135 5.86 0.20 21.17
N PRO A 136 5.93 -1.14 21.23
CA PRO A 136 4.86 -1.99 20.73
C PRO A 136 3.57 -1.88 21.56
N ASP A 137 3.67 -1.59 22.86
CA ASP A 137 2.51 -1.50 23.75
C ASP A 137 1.67 -0.27 23.40
N THR A 138 2.31 0.88 23.21
CA THR A 138 1.63 2.10 22.75
C THR A 138 1.07 1.91 21.33
N ALA A 139 1.82 1.31 20.43
CA ALA A 139 1.35 1.02 19.06
C ALA A 139 0.08 0.15 19.09
N PHE A 140 0.08 -0.91 19.91
CA PHE A 140 -1.06 -1.81 20.05
C PHE A 140 -2.28 -1.11 20.66
N ALA A 141 -2.10 -0.35 21.75
CA ALA A 141 -3.19 0.38 22.39
C ALA A 141 -3.85 1.40 21.44
N LEU A 142 -3.05 2.14 20.70
CA LEU A 142 -3.54 3.08 19.69
C LEU A 142 -4.27 2.35 18.57
N TYR A 143 -3.70 1.26 18.05
CA TYR A 143 -4.33 0.46 17.01
C TYR A 143 -5.69 -0.09 17.45
N GLN A 144 -5.79 -0.67 18.65
CA GLN A 144 -7.06 -1.16 19.20
C GLN A 144 -8.12 -0.05 19.28
N ARG A 145 -7.70 1.16 19.66
CA ARG A 145 -8.60 2.31 19.76
C ARG A 145 -9.18 2.73 18.42
N TRP A 146 -8.35 2.75 17.37
CA TRP A 146 -8.73 3.29 16.07
C TRP A 146 -9.30 2.24 15.11
N LEU A 147 -8.94 0.97 15.26
CA LEU A 147 -9.33 -0.10 14.35
C LEU A 147 -10.84 -0.17 14.05
N PRO A 148 -11.76 -0.03 15.03
CA PRO A 148 -13.20 -0.07 14.74
C PRO A 148 -13.63 1.04 13.77
N LEU A 149 -13.07 2.24 13.90
CA LEU A 149 -13.40 3.38 13.04
C LEU A 149 -12.77 3.23 11.66
N ILE A 150 -11.50 2.79 11.59
CA ILE A 150 -10.79 2.48 10.35
C ILE A 150 -11.56 1.39 9.57
N ASN A 151 -11.98 0.33 10.25
CA ASN A 151 -12.77 -0.73 9.63
C ASN A 151 -14.15 -0.23 9.14
N HIS A 152 -14.82 0.63 9.92
CA HIS A 152 -16.08 1.22 9.50
C HIS A 152 -15.91 2.05 8.22
N GLU A 153 -14.91 2.94 8.16
CA GLU A 153 -14.63 3.74 6.97
C GLU A 153 -14.37 2.84 5.75
N ASN A 154 -13.45 1.90 5.87
CA ASN A 154 -12.91 1.22 4.69
C ASN A 154 -13.69 -0.02 4.26
N ARG A 155 -14.45 -0.66 5.16
CA ARG A 155 -15.18 -1.91 4.86
C ARG A 155 -16.70 -1.77 4.91
N GLN A 156 -17.23 -0.67 5.43
CA GLN A 156 -18.68 -0.51 5.59
C GLN A 156 -19.22 0.73 4.87
N ALA A 157 -18.67 1.90 5.10
CA ALA A 157 -19.22 3.16 4.61
C ALA A 157 -18.43 3.79 3.43
N GLY A 158 -17.17 3.42 3.23
CA GLY A 158 -16.36 3.84 2.09
C GLY A 158 -16.20 5.36 1.97
N PHE A 159 -16.24 5.86 0.76
CA PHE A 159 -16.03 7.28 0.44
C PHE A 159 -16.97 8.25 1.18
N LEU A 160 -18.18 7.82 1.50
CA LEU A 160 -19.14 8.66 2.23
C LEU A 160 -18.63 8.96 3.65
N ALA A 161 -18.11 7.94 4.35
CA ALA A 161 -17.52 8.13 5.67
C ALA A 161 -16.23 8.96 5.57
N ALA A 162 -15.34 8.65 4.64
CA ALA A 162 -14.10 9.41 4.44
C ALA A 162 -14.37 10.90 4.22
N LYS A 163 -15.29 11.24 3.31
CA LYS A 163 -15.66 12.63 3.03
C LYS A 163 -16.30 13.33 4.22
N ALA A 164 -17.21 12.67 4.93
CA ALA A 164 -17.84 13.22 6.13
C ALA A 164 -16.81 13.51 7.24
N LEU A 165 -15.87 12.61 7.45
CA LEU A 165 -14.78 12.77 8.41
C LEU A 165 -13.81 13.88 8.02
N MET A 166 -13.40 13.94 6.75
CA MET A 166 -12.54 15.01 6.24
C MET A 166 -13.22 16.38 6.33
N LYS A 167 -14.54 16.46 6.11
CA LYS A 167 -15.33 17.68 6.30
C LYS A 167 -15.38 18.06 7.78
N ALA A 168 -15.68 17.12 8.66
CA ALA A 168 -15.72 17.37 10.11
C ALA A 168 -14.36 17.80 10.66
N GLY A 169 -13.26 17.27 10.10
CA GLY A 169 -11.88 17.65 10.43
C GLY A 169 -11.40 18.95 9.75
N GLY A 170 -12.23 19.58 8.93
CA GLY A 170 -11.87 20.83 8.24
C GLY A 170 -10.89 20.68 7.06
N VAL A 171 -10.69 19.44 6.57
CA VAL A 171 -9.80 19.14 5.43
C VAL A 171 -10.45 19.51 4.10
N ILE A 172 -11.75 19.31 3.99
CA ILE A 172 -12.56 19.69 2.83
C ILE A 172 -13.77 20.54 3.24
N ALA A 173 -14.25 21.38 2.34
CA ALA A 173 -15.38 22.26 2.62
C ALA A 173 -16.76 21.62 2.34
N CYS A 174 -16.81 20.60 1.49
CA CYS A 174 -18.04 19.91 1.10
C CYS A 174 -17.85 18.38 1.13
N ASP A 175 -18.92 17.67 1.24
CA ASP A 175 -19.04 16.20 1.21
C ASP A 175 -19.78 15.71 -0.05
#